data_d1d2219f1c272d44326f59f723bda928
#
_entry.id   d1d2219f1c272d44326f59f723bda928
#
_cell.length_a   1.000
_cell.length_b   1.000
_cell.length_c   1.000
_cell.angle_alpha   90.00
_cell.angle_beta   90.00
_cell.angle_gamma   90.00
#
_symmetry.space_group_name_H-M   'P 1'
#
loop_
_entity.id
_entity.type
_entity.pdbx_description
1 polymer ?
#
loop_
_entity_poly.entity_id
_entity_poly.type
_entity_poly.pdbx_seq_one_letter_code
_entity_poly.pdbx_strand_id
1 'polypeptide(L)'
;MFIIISKIFFLLVTLIIINFKVVAETTIDRDIAKLCAQAIHPVEMSLNLPKNILRAISLKETGRWHHKLKESMPWPWTVTSGGEGVYYNSKREALKAVRELQYQGVTNIDVGCMQINLHYHPHAFNNLEDAFNPQLNAGYAGDFLTQLFEDHGSWQRAIERYHSNNKKRGKRYRLAVEKLQRIDSPFFRNYLKPNHQNIWLAKQNLYEEKGTRKNRVQGSKQHRVKENHRLQQAFNKRKAKVLEKWKKMMSQRKQKLSLQKPTHQS
;
A
#
# COMPACT_ATOMS: atom_id res chain seq x y z
N MET A 1 47.57 -21.52 31.25
CA MET A 1 46.94 -20.28 31.66
C MET A 1 46.67 -19.32 30.50
N PHE A 2 47.66 -19.00 29.66
CA PHE A 2 47.47 -18.08 28.52
C PHE A 2 46.41 -18.51 27.48
N ILE A 3 46.27 -19.80 27.17
CA ILE A 3 45.30 -20.33 26.19
C ILE A 3 43.84 -20.12 26.69
N ILE A 4 43.60 -20.25 27.98
CA ILE A 4 42.28 -20.11 28.57
C ILE A 4 41.87 -18.61 28.55
N ILE A 5 42.78 -17.71 28.89
CA ILE A 5 42.58 -16.27 28.88
C ILE A 5 42.27 -15.79 27.45
N SER A 6 43.00 -16.29 26.44
CA SER A 6 42.76 -15.97 25.03
C SER A 6 41.36 -16.43 24.56
N LYS A 7 40.91 -17.64 24.94
CA LYS A 7 39.57 -18.13 24.59
C LYS A 7 38.46 -17.30 25.24
N ILE A 8 38.63 -16.92 26.52
CA ILE A 8 37.66 -16.09 27.24
C ILE A 8 37.56 -14.70 26.59
N PHE A 9 38.71 -14.10 26.25
CA PHE A 9 38.78 -12.81 25.56
C PHE A 9 38.06 -12.86 24.19
N PHE A 10 38.32 -13.91 23.41
CA PHE A 10 37.66 -14.09 22.10
C PHE A 10 36.13 -14.27 22.25
N LEU A 11 35.68 -15.01 23.26
CA LEU A 11 34.27 -15.20 23.57
C LEU A 11 33.58 -13.89 23.98
N LEU A 12 34.23 -13.06 24.80
CA LEU A 12 33.72 -11.75 25.18
C LEU A 12 33.64 -10.79 24.01
N VAL A 13 34.64 -10.75 23.13
CA VAL A 13 34.65 -9.91 21.93
C VAL A 13 33.54 -10.33 20.96
N THR A 14 33.32 -11.62 20.74
CA THR A 14 32.22 -12.11 19.89
C THR A 14 30.86 -11.77 20.49
N LEU A 15 30.68 -11.86 21.80
CA LEU A 15 29.44 -11.48 22.49
C LEU A 15 29.12 -9.98 22.35
N ILE A 16 30.14 -9.12 22.44
CA ILE A 16 30.02 -7.67 22.26
C ILE A 16 29.61 -7.35 20.81
N ILE A 17 30.25 -7.98 19.82
CA ILE A 17 29.94 -7.76 18.40
C ILE A 17 28.51 -8.18 18.06
N ILE A 18 28.05 -9.31 18.60
CA ILE A 18 26.68 -9.79 18.38
C ILE A 18 25.66 -8.81 18.98
N ASN A 19 25.88 -8.34 20.21
CA ASN A 19 24.98 -7.36 20.83
C ASN A 19 24.97 -6.03 20.06
N PHE A 20 26.11 -5.56 19.57
CA PHE A 20 26.20 -4.33 18.79
C PHE A 20 25.41 -4.41 17.47
N LYS A 21 25.52 -5.53 16.73
CA LYS A 21 24.72 -5.77 15.51
C LYS A 21 23.23 -5.80 15.80
N VAL A 22 22.84 -6.45 16.86
CA VAL A 22 21.42 -6.55 17.29
C VAL A 22 20.82 -5.19 17.60
N VAL A 23 21.54 -4.32 18.30
CA VAL A 23 21.09 -2.96 18.62
C VAL A 23 21.00 -2.11 17.36
N ALA A 24 21.99 -2.19 16.49
CA ALA A 24 22.01 -1.42 15.24
C ALA A 24 20.82 -1.77 14.31
N GLU A 25 20.49 -3.05 14.17
CA GLU A 25 19.36 -3.50 13.33
C GLU A 25 18.02 -2.98 13.87
N THR A 26 17.81 -3.02 15.19
CA THR A 26 16.55 -2.52 15.79
C THR A 26 16.40 -1.01 15.66
N THR A 27 17.50 -0.25 15.70
CA THR A 27 17.46 1.21 15.52
C THR A 27 17.14 1.58 14.08
N ILE A 28 17.72 0.89 13.07
CA ILE A 28 17.46 1.11 11.64
C ILE A 28 15.99 0.83 11.31
N ASP A 29 15.42 -0.28 11.75
CA ASP A 29 14.03 -0.60 11.50
C ASP A 29 13.08 0.45 12.10
N ARG A 30 13.36 0.91 13.32
CA ARG A 30 12.60 2.00 13.93
C ARG A 30 12.73 3.32 13.17
N ASP A 31 13.92 3.64 12.67
CA ASP A 31 14.17 4.86 11.91
C ASP A 31 13.45 4.87 10.57
N ILE A 32 13.32 3.74 9.93
CA ILE A 32 12.53 3.60 8.70
C ILE A 32 11.03 3.71 9.03
N ALA A 33 10.55 2.96 10.01
CA ALA A 33 9.13 2.93 10.38
C ALA A 33 8.61 4.29 10.89
N LYS A 34 9.45 5.07 11.59
CA LYS A 34 9.08 6.41 12.08
C LYS A 34 8.70 7.37 10.96
N LEU A 35 9.19 7.17 9.73
CA LEU A 35 8.83 8.01 8.58
C LEU A 35 7.32 8.00 8.33
N CYS A 36 6.66 6.85 8.44
CA CYS A 36 5.19 6.77 8.35
C CYS A 36 4.52 7.47 9.54
N ALA A 37 4.97 7.21 10.77
CA ALA A 37 4.37 7.81 11.96
C ALA A 37 4.46 9.35 11.95
N GLN A 38 5.61 9.89 11.56
CA GLN A 38 5.84 11.33 11.44
C GLN A 38 5.03 11.99 10.31
N ALA A 39 4.72 11.24 9.26
CA ALA A 39 3.90 11.71 8.16
C ALA A 39 2.40 11.69 8.51
N ILE A 40 1.94 10.64 9.18
CA ILE A 40 0.52 10.39 9.46
C ILE A 40 -0.05 11.37 10.48
N HIS A 41 0.65 11.57 11.59
CA HIS A 41 0.12 12.38 12.69
C HIS A 41 -0.21 13.82 12.30
N PRO A 42 0.66 14.58 11.61
CA PRO A 42 0.32 15.92 11.15
C PRO A 42 -0.90 15.95 10.20
N VAL A 43 -1.09 14.94 9.37
CA VAL A 43 -2.25 14.82 8.47
C VAL A 43 -3.53 14.61 9.28
N GLU A 44 -3.54 13.70 10.26
CA GLU A 44 -4.70 13.49 11.14
C GLU A 44 -5.12 14.80 11.82
N MET A 45 -4.16 15.56 12.33
CA MET A 45 -4.41 16.83 13.00
C MET A 45 -4.88 17.93 12.04
N SER A 46 -4.27 18.05 10.87
CA SER A 46 -4.59 19.11 9.89
C SER A 46 -5.98 18.94 9.26
N LEU A 47 -6.43 17.70 9.12
CA LEU A 47 -7.75 17.37 8.55
C LEU A 47 -8.83 17.10 9.61
N ASN A 48 -8.52 17.27 10.90
CA ASN A 48 -9.41 16.94 12.03
C ASN A 48 -10.01 15.52 11.93
N LEU A 49 -9.20 14.55 11.53
CA LEU A 49 -9.64 13.17 11.42
C LEU A 49 -9.87 12.54 12.81
N PRO A 50 -10.71 11.50 12.92
CA PRO A 50 -10.82 10.75 14.15
C PRO A 50 -9.46 10.26 14.65
N LYS A 51 -9.21 10.42 15.93
CA LYS A 51 -7.92 10.07 16.56
C LYS A 51 -7.44 8.68 16.15
N ASN A 52 -6.21 8.58 15.70
CA ASN A 52 -5.52 7.35 15.33
C ASN A 52 -6.12 6.59 14.12
N ILE A 53 -7.00 7.19 13.31
CA ILE A 53 -7.63 6.49 12.19
C ILE A 53 -6.65 6.16 11.07
N LEU A 54 -5.82 7.13 10.62
CA LEU A 54 -4.78 6.89 9.61
C LEU A 54 -3.65 6.02 10.16
N ARG A 55 -3.32 6.18 11.43
CA ARG A 55 -2.38 5.28 12.11
C ARG A 55 -2.87 3.83 12.03
N ALA A 56 -4.13 3.58 12.34
CA ALA A 56 -4.70 2.24 12.31
C ALA A 56 -4.77 1.67 10.90
N ILE A 57 -5.13 2.50 9.91
CA ILE A 57 -5.10 2.13 8.49
C ILE A 57 -3.68 1.76 8.09
N SER A 58 -2.68 2.60 8.37
CA SER A 58 -1.28 2.31 8.03
C SER A 58 -0.77 1.00 8.65
N LEU A 59 -1.10 0.73 9.92
CA LEU A 59 -0.79 -0.54 10.55
C LEU A 59 -1.51 -1.72 9.90
N LYS A 60 -2.73 -1.52 9.40
CA LYS A 60 -3.47 -2.57 8.69
C LYS A 60 -2.88 -2.84 7.31
N GLU A 61 -2.40 -1.81 6.64
CA GLU A 61 -1.86 -1.89 5.28
C GLU A 61 -0.41 -2.40 5.26
N THR A 62 0.44 -1.84 6.11
CA THR A 62 1.89 -2.05 6.05
C THR A 62 2.52 -2.42 7.39
N GLY A 63 1.72 -2.84 8.36
CA GLY A 63 2.21 -3.21 9.68
C GLY A 63 3.14 -4.42 9.63
N ARG A 64 4.45 -4.18 9.79
CA ARG A 64 5.49 -5.19 9.89
C ARG A 64 5.73 -5.53 11.37
N TRP A 65 5.58 -6.81 11.74
CA TRP A 65 5.85 -7.26 13.09
C TRP A 65 7.35 -7.26 13.40
N HIS A 66 7.72 -6.60 14.49
CA HIS A 66 9.11 -6.58 14.95
C HIS A 66 9.27 -7.46 16.18
N HIS A 67 9.89 -8.64 16.02
CA HIS A 67 9.96 -9.68 17.05
C HIS A 67 10.62 -9.25 18.36
N LYS A 68 11.70 -8.43 18.30
CA LYS A 68 12.41 -7.95 19.49
C LYS A 68 11.63 -6.88 20.26
N LEU A 69 10.92 -6.00 19.54
CA LEU A 69 10.11 -4.94 20.16
C LEU A 69 8.70 -5.41 20.50
N LYS A 70 8.30 -6.61 20.04
CA LYS A 70 6.96 -7.20 20.21
C LYS A 70 5.84 -6.23 19.81
N GLU A 71 6.04 -5.52 18.72
CA GLU A 71 5.13 -4.50 18.24
C GLU A 71 5.10 -4.45 16.71
N SER A 72 3.96 -4.05 16.15
CA SER A 72 3.82 -3.85 14.70
C SER A 72 4.08 -2.39 14.35
N MET A 73 4.90 -2.16 13.34
CA MET A 73 5.29 -0.82 12.88
C MET A 73 4.95 -0.66 11.39
N PRO A 74 4.41 0.50 10.96
CA PRO A 74 4.12 0.74 9.55
C PRO A 74 5.42 0.83 8.75
N TRP A 75 5.41 0.34 7.51
CA TRP A 75 6.62 0.29 6.69
C TRP A 75 6.47 1.10 5.40
N PRO A 76 7.27 2.17 5.20
CA PRO A 76 7.08 3.09 4.07
C PRO A 76 7.46 2.50 2.72
N TRP A 77 8.37 1.53 2.71
CA TRP A 77 8.89 0.89 1.49
C TRP A 77 8.17 -0.43 1.22
N THR A 78 6.83 -0.40 1.32
CA THR A 78 5.98 -1.56 1.05
C THR A 78 5.39 -1.45 -0.34
N VAL A 79 5.48 -2.54 -1.09
CA VAL A 79 4.86 -2.71 -2.41
C VAL A 79 4.00 -3.96 -2.36
N THR A 80 2.72 -3.84 -2.73
CA THR A 80 1.80 -4.98 -2.84
C THR A 80 1.33 -5.14 -4.27
N SER A 81 1.41 -6.36 -4.77
CA SER A 81 0.89 -6.74 -6.08
C SER A 81 0.38 -8.17 -6.03
N GLY A 82 -0.76 -8.44 -6.67
CA GLY A 82 -1.35 -9.77 -6.65
C GLY A 82 -1.81 -10.29 -5.27
N GLY A 83 -1.91 -9.40 -4.26
CA GLY A 83 -2.29 -9.72 -2.89
C GLY A 83 -1.10 -10.04 -1.97
N GLU A 84 0.13 -10.04 -2.48
CA GLU A 84 1.36 -10.25 -1.72
C GLU A 84 2.11 -8.93 -1.51
N GLY A 85 2.36 -8.58 -0.24
CA GLY A 85 3.09 -7.39 0.17
C GLY A 85 4.56 -7.70 0.47
N VAL A 86 5.48 -6.94 -0.14
CA VAL A 86 6.93 -7.04 0.08
C VAL A 86 7.43 -5.79 0.78
N TYR A 87 8.21 -5.97 1.85
CA TYR A 87 8.85 -4.91 2.60
C TYR A 87 10.30 -4.74 2.14
N TYR A 88 10.58 -3.62 1.50
CA TYR A 88 11.94 -3.30 1.03
C TYR A 88 12.71 -2.52 2.11
N ASN A 89 14.03 -2.64 2.12
CA ASN A 89 14.86 -1.95 3.11
C ASN A 89 15.11 -0.48 2.75
N SER A 90 14.85 -0.08 1.53
CA SER A 90 15.06 1.29 1.07
C SER A 90 14.01 1.74 0.05
N LYS A 91 13.79 3.07 -0.02
CA LYS A 91 12.98 3.69 -1.08
C LYS A 91 13.47 3.30 -2.47
N ARG A 92 14.79 3.24 -2.68
CA ARG A 92 15.41 2.89 -3.96
C ARG A 92 15.02 1.48 -4.41
N GLU A 93 15.03 0.51 -3.51
CA GLU A 93 14.63 -0.87 -3.80
C GLU A 93 13.14 -0.97 -4.14
N ALA A 94 12.29 -0.31 -3.35
CA ALA A 94 10.85 -0.27 -3.60
C ALA A 94 10.52 0.36 -4.97
N LEU A 95 11.17 1.47 -5.32
CA LEU A 95 11.05 2.11 -6.64
C LEU A 95 11.47 1.17 -7.77
N LYS A 96 12.61 0.47 -7.61
CA LYS A 96 13.08 -0.52 -8.59
C LYS A 96 12.05 -1.63 -8.79
N ALA A 97 11.51 -2.16 -7.71
CA ALA A 97 10.50 -3.23 -7.77
C ALA A 97 9.21 -2.79 -8.50
N VAL A 98 8.71 -1.59 -8.22
CA VAL A 98 7.53 -1.08 -8.94
C VAL A 98 7.81 -0.88 -10.43
N ARG A 99 8.96 -0.33 -10.80
CA ARG A 99 9.33 -0.17 -12.22
C ARG A 99 9.41 -1.51 -12.95
N GLU A 100 9.95 -2.53 -12.28
CA GLU A 100 10.01 -3.88 -12.82
C GLU A 100 8.61 -4.48 -13.02
N LEU A 101 7.73 -4.35 -12.02
CA LEU A 101 6.33 -4.77 -12.16
C LEU A 101 5.61 -4.06 -13.30
N GLN A 102 5.81 -2.74 -13.43
CA GLN A 102 5.22 -1.95 -14.51
C GLN A 102 5.78 -2.35 -15.88
N TYR A 103 7.06 -2.64 -15.99
CA TYR A 103 7.70 -3.16 -17.21
C TYR A 103 7.08 -4.50 -17.63
N GLN A 104 6.75 -5.36 -16.66
CA GLN A 104 6.04 -6.64 -16.89
C GLN A 104 4.54 -6.45 -17.18
N GLY A 105 4.05 -5.21 -17.26
CA GLY A 105 2.65 -4.90 -17.54
C GLY A 105 1.72 -4.99 -16.35
N VAL A 106 2.25 -5.15 -15.13
CA VAL A 106 1.45 -5.14 -13.90
C VAL A 106 1.05 -3.71 -13.57
N THR A 107 -0.25 -3.43 -13.46
CA THR A 107 -0.78 -2.10 -13.17
C THR A 107 -1.37 -1.98 -11.77
N ASN A 108 -1.89 -3.08 -11.22
CA ASN A 108 -2.53 -3.11 -9.91
C ASN A 108 -1.47 -3.24 -8.83
N ILE A 109 -0.90 -2.10 -8.41
CA ILE A 109 0.21 -2.02 -7.47
C ILE A 109 -0.15 -1.02 -6.38
N ASP A 110 -0.07 -1.46 -5.12
CA ASP A 110 -0.26 -0.62 -3.94
C ASP A 110 1.11 -0.23 -3.36
N VAL A 111 1.27 1.03 -2.95
CA VAL A 111 2.58 1.56 -2.54
C VAL A 111 2.52 2.43 -1.29
N GLY A 112 3.60 2.38 -0.52
CA GLY A 112 3.89 3.31 0.58
C GLY A 112 3.16 2.99 1.88
N CYS A 113 3.26 3.90 2.85
CA CYS A 113 2.70 3.77 4.20
C CYS A 113 1.21 3.40 4.23
N MET A 114 0.46 3.91 3.27
CA MET A 114 -1.00 3.87 3.21
C MET A 114 -1.52 2.98 2.08
N GLN A 115 -0.64 2.29 1.35
CA GLN A 115 -0.95 1.36 0.25
C GLN A 115 -1.92 1.98 -0.77
N ILE A 116 -1.50 3.13 -1.31
CA ILE A 116 -2.28 3.79 -2.37
C ILE A 116 -2.08 3.04 -3.69
N ASN A 117 -3.18 2.59 -4.28
CA ASN A 117 -3.17 1.85 -5.53
C ASN A 117 -2.92 2.75 -6.73
N LEU A 118 -1.86 2.49 -7.47
CA LEU A 118 -1.45 3.32 -8.62
C LEU A 118 -2.40 3.23 -9.82
N HIS A 119 -3.13 2.12 -9.95
CA HIS A 119 -4.10 1.91 -11.03
C HIS A 119 -5.43 2.65 -10.74
N TYR A 120 -5.95 2.52 -9.52
CA TYR A 120 -7.22 3.14 -9.14
C TYR A 120 -7.06 4.64 -8.83
N HIS A 121 -5.86 5.07 -8.48
CA HIS A 121 -5.53 6.45 -8.14
C HIS A 121 -4.41 7.02 -9.06
N PRO A 122 -4.59 7.02 -10.40
CA PRO A 122 -3.53 7.39 -11.36
C PRO A 122 -3.09 8.86 -11.26
N HIS A 123 -3.88 9.69 -10.57
CA HIS A 123 -3.61 11.12 -10.37
C HIS A 123 -3.25 11.46 -8.91
N ALA A 124 -3.01 10.44 -8.08
CA ALA A 124 -2.65 10.66 -6.67
C ALA A 124 -1.31 11.37 -6.53
N PHE A 125 -0.36 11.05 -7.41
CA PHE A 125 1.01 11.54 -7.34
C PHE A 125 1.49 12.06 -8.71
N ASN A 126 2.49 12.94 -8.70
CA ASN A 126 3.09 13.45 -9.94
C ASN A 126 3.97 12.39 -10.63
N ASN A 127 4.63 11.58 -9.80
CA ASN A 127 5.58 10.55 -10.22
C ASN A 127 5.66 9.46 -9.14
N LEU A 128 6.44 8.42 -9.40
CA LEU A 128 6.59 7.29 -8.49
C LEU A 128 7.39 7.66 -7.23
N GLU A 129 8.32 8.60 -7.32
CA GLU A 129 9.08 9.13 -6.20
C GLU A 129 8.18 9.80 -5.16
N ASP A 130 7.16 10.54 -5.62
CA ASP A 130 6.14 11.17 -4.79
C ASP A 130 5.25 10.10 -4.12
N ALA A 131 4.92 9.03 -4.83
CA ALA A 131 4.12 7.93 -4.29
C ALA A 131 4.80 7.26 -3.08
N PHE A 132 6.13 7.22 -3.07
CA PHE A 132 6.94 6.76 -1.94
C PHE A 132 7.43 7.88 -1.01
N ASN A 133 6.95 9.10 -1.15
CA ASN A 133 7.15 10.12 -0.13
C ASN A 133 6.12 9.91 0.98
N PRO A 134 6.54 9.63 2.24
CA PRO A 134 5.60 9.31 3.31
C PRO A 134 4.58 10.43 3.57
N GLN A 135 5.00 11.70 3.46
CA GLN A 135 4.12 12.86 3.68
C GLN A 135 3.06 12.96 2.59
N LEU A 136 3.44 12.82 1.31
CA LEU A 136 2.52 12.86 0.18
C LEU A 136 1.59 11.64 0.18
N ASN A 137 2.12 10.46 0.49
CA ASN A 137 1.35 9.23 0.58
C ASN A 137 0.30 9.28 1.70
N ALA A 138 0.68 9.74 2.90
CA ALA A 138 -0.24 9.94 4.02
C ALA A 138 -1.24 11.08 3.74
N GLY A 139 -0.78 12.19 3.13
CA GLY A 139 -1.62 13.32 2.74
C GLY A 139 -2.74 12.90 1.81
N TYR A 140 -2.38 12.18 0.74
CA TYR A 140 -3.37 11.64 -0.19
C TYR A 140 -4.38 10.71 0.49
N ALA A 141 -3.91 9.82 1.36
CA ALA A 141 -4.78 8.90 2.10
C ALA A 141 -5.77 9.63 3.01
N GLY A 142 -5.31 10.69 3.69
CA GLY A 142 -6.17 11.53 4.52
C GLY A 142 -7.26 12.23 3.72
N ASP A 143 -6.91 12.85 2.59
CA ASP A 143 -7.86 13.48 1.67
C ASP A 143 -8.86 12.47 1.11
N PHE A 144 -8.39 11.29 0.67
CA PHE A 144 -9.25 10.24 0.15
C PHE A 144 -10.22 9.72 1.21
N LEU A 145 -9.75 9.52 2.44
CA LEU A 145 -10.61 9.09 3.55
C LEU A 145 -11.66 10.16 3.91
N THR A 146 -11.29 11.45 3.87
CA THR A 146 -12.19 12.58 4.09
C THR A 146 -13.27 12.63 3.00
N GLN A 147 -12.89 12.48 1.73
CA GLN A 147 -13.84 12.41 0.63
C GLN A 147 -14.83 11.25 0.79
N LEU A 148 -14.34 10.08 1.18
CA LEU A 148 -15.21 8.91 1.46
C LEU A 148 -16.17 9.18 2.62
N PHE A 149 -15.76 9.96 3.62
CA PHE A 149 -16.65 10.39 4.69
C PHE A 149 -17.73 11.36 4.17
N GLU A 150 -17.35 12.34 3.35
CA GLU A 150 -18.29 13.28 2.72
C GLU A 150 -19.31 12.53 1.84
N ASP A 151 -18.87 11.53 1.08
CA ASP A 151 -19.73 10.74 0.18
C ASP A 151 -20.69 9.79 0.93
N HIS A 152 -20.33 9.34 2.13
CA HIS A 152 -21.06 8.26 2.82
C HIS A 152 -21.60 8.64 4.20
N GLY A 153 -21.28 9.82 4.72
CA GLY A 153 -21.80 10.38 5.98
C GLY A 153 -21.33 9.67 7.25
N SER A 154 -20.34 8.74 7.16
CA SER A 154 -19.88 8.01 8.34
C SER A 154 -18.43 7.50 8.17
N TRP A 155 -17.64 7.65 9.23
CA TRP A 155 -16.26 7.14 9.26
C TRP A 155 -16.18 5.63 9.11
N GLN A 156 -17.16 4.89 9.63
CA GLN A 156 -17.24 3.44 9.46
C GLN A 156 -17.34 3.07 7.98
N ARG A 157 -18.20 3.77 7.24
CA ARG A 157 -18.35 3.57 5.78
C ARG A 157 -17.12 4.04 5.03
N ALA A 158 -16.52 5.16 5.42
CA ALA A 158 -15.28 5.64 4.83
C ALA A 158 -14.16 4.60 4.94
N ILE A 159 -13.95 4.02 6.13
CA ILE A 159 -12.96 2.95 6.34
C ILE A 159 -13.30 1.71 5.49
N GLU A 160 -14.55 1.29 5.41
CA GLU A 160 -14.96 0.15 4.57
C GLU A 160 -14.61 0.40 3.11
N ARG A 161 -14.93 1.59 2.59
CA ARG A 161 -14.75 2.00 1.20
C ARG A 161 -13.30 2.31 0.84
N TYR A 162 -12.50 2.71 1.80
CA TYR A 162 -11.05 2.86 1.61
C TYR A 162 -10.42 1.59 1.05
N HIS A 163 -10.81 0.43 1.59
CA HIS A 163 -10.27 -0.86 1.18
C HIS A 163 -11.07 -1.52 0.05
N SER A 164 -12.40 -1.44 0.05
CA SER A 164 -13.19 -2.21 -0.92
C SER A 164 -14.63 -1.74 -1.07
N ASN A 165 -15.11 -1.73 -2.31
CA ASN A 165 -16.53 -1.58 -2.61
C ASN A 165 -17.36 -2.81 -2.22
N ASN A 166 -16.75 -3.97 -2.01
CA ASN A 166 -17.43 -5.16 -1.55
C ASN A 166 -17.78 -5.05 -0.06
N LYS A 167 -19.07 -5.07 0.29
CA LYS A 167 -19.57 -4.89 1.67
C LYS A 167 -18.94 -5.85 2.67
N LYS A 168 -18.77 -7.13 2.33
CA LYS A 168 -18.21 -8.15 3.24
C LYS A 168 -16.73 -7.92 3.50
N ARG A 169 -15.95 -7.59 2.46
CA ARG A 169 -14.52 -7.26 2.59
C ARG A 169 -14.33 -5.95 3.36
N GLY A 170 -15.07 -4.91 3.00
CA GLY A 170 -15.03 -3.61 3.69
C GLY A 170 -15.33 -3.75 5.18
N LYS A 171 -16.40 -4.47 5.56
CA LYS A 171 -16.74 -4.68 6.97
C LYS A 171 -15.61 -5.40 7.75
N ARG A 172 -15.01 -6.44 7.17
CA ARG A 172 -13.86 -7.13 7.81
C ARG A 172 -12.67 -6.21 8.01
N TYR A 173 -12.37 -5.41 6.99
CA TYR A 173 -11.30 -4.41 7.02
C TYR A 173 -11.55 -3.38 8.12
N ARG A 174 -12.74 -2.77 8.17
CA ARG A 174 -13.14 -1.81 9.20
C ARG A 174 -12.95 -2.36 10.61
N LEU A 175 -13.44 -3.55 10.90
CA LEU A 175 -13.30 -4.18 12.22
C LEU A 175 -11.83 -4.35 12.63
N ALA A 176 -10.95 -4.70 11.67
CA ALA A 176 -9.51 -4.79 11.92
C ALA A 176 -8.89 -3.41 12.20
N VAL A 177 -9.26 -2.39 11.43
CA VAL A 177 -8.80 -1.00 11.64
C VAL A 177 -9.27 -0.47 12.99
N GLU A 178 -10.54 -0.64 13.34
CA GLU A 178 -11.09 -0.21 14.64
C GLU A 178 -10.39 -0.89 15.82
N LYS A 179 -10.02 -2.17 15.69
CA LYS A 179 -9.19 -2.86 16.69
C LYS A 179 -7.83 -2.21 16.84
N LEU A 180 -7.13 -1.95 15.73
CA LEU A 180 -5.82 -1.30 15.73
C LEU A 180 -5.88 0.14 16.25
N GLN A 181 -6.98 0.86 16.00
CA GLN A 181 -7.18 2.23 16.48
C GLN A 181 -7.21 2.34 18.01
N ARG A 182 -7.66 1.30 18.70
CA ARG A 182 -7.74 1.22 20.17
C ARG A 182 -6.43 0.79 20.83
N ILE A 183 -5.51 0.17 20.08
CA ILE A 183 -4.24 -0.30 20.64
C ILE A 183 -3.36 0.90 20.99
N ASP A 184 -2.91 0.96 22.22
CA ASP A 184 -1.86 1.89 22.63
C ASP A 184 -0.51 1.34 22.16
N SER A 185 0.11 2.00 21.19
CA SER A 185 1.40 1.60 20.64
C SER A 185 2.50 2.47 21.22
N PRO A 186 3.46 1.90 21.97
CA PRO A 186 4.64 2.64 22.47
C PRO A 186 5.44 3.28 21.33
N PHE A 187 5.54 2.63 20.17
CA PHE A 187 6.19 3.19 19.00
C PHE A 187 5.56 4.51 18.59
N PHE A 188 4.25 4.56 18.37
CA PHE A 188 3.59 5.79 17.96
C PHE A 188 3.59 6.87 19.04
N ARG A 189 3.48 6.51 20.32
CA ARG A 189 3.47 7.46 21.43
C ARG A 189 4.73 8.35 21.44
N ASN A 190 5.86 7.80 21.05
CA ASN A 190 7.13 8.53 20.99
C ASN A 190 7.19 9.54 19.84
N TYR A 191 6.37 9.37 18.79
CA TYR A 191 6.36 10.24 17.60
C TYR A 191 5.11 11.12 17.49
N LEU A 192 4.15 10.96 18.40
CA LEU A 192 2.90 11.73 18.42
C LEU A 192 3.00 13.04 19.21
N LYS A 193 4.18 13.47 19.63
CA LYS A 193 4.32 14.79 20.26
C LYS A 193 4.04 15.87 19.21
N PRO A 194 3.07 16.78 19.45
CA PRO A 194 2.72 17.80 18.48
C PRO A 194 3.94 18.67 18.17
N ASN A 195 4.38 18.64 16.93
CA ASN A 195 5.28 19.65 16.40
C ASN A 195 4.47 20.57 15.52
N HIS A 196 4.18 21.77 16.00
CA HIS A 196 3.38 22.78 15.29
C HIS A 196 3.92 23.06 13.89
N GLN A 197 5.23 23.01 13.68
CA GLN A 197 5.87 23.22 12.39
C GLN A 197 5.52 22.11 11.40
N ASN A 198 5.51 20.85 11.86
CA ASN A 198 5.13 19.71 11.00
C ASN A 198 3.64 19.73 10.64
N ILE A 199 2.77 20.16 11.57
CA ILE A 199 1.33 20.31 11.29
C ILE A 199 1.11 21.42 10.26
N TRP A 200 1.79 22.55 10.41
CA TRP A 200 1.68 23.66 9.48
C TRP A 200 2.18 23.29 8.06
N LEU A 201 3.35 22.61 7.96
CA LEU A 201 3.89 22.10 6.68
C LEU A 201 2.97 21.07 6.03
N ALA A 202 2.41 20.15 6.81
CA ALA A 202 1.44 19.18 6.30
C ALA A 202 0.22 19.89 5.72
N LYS A 203 -0.29 20.92 6.41
CA LYS A 203 -1.42 21.72 5.95
C LYS A 203 -1.10 22.46 4.65
N GLN A 204 0.06 23.11 4.53
CA GLN A 204 0.50 23.77 3.29
C GLN A 204 0.60 22.79 2.12
N ASN A 205 1.30 21.67 2.32
CA ASN A 205 1.46 20.66 1.27
C ASN A 205 0.10 20.13 0.77
N LEU A 206 -0.87 19.91 1.67
CA LEU A 206 -2.23 19.51 1.31
C LEU A 206 -2.95 20.57 0.49
N TYR A 207 -2.78 21.86 0.79
CA TYR A 207 -3.41 22.94 0.02
C TYR A 207 -2.79 23.08 -1.37
N GLU A 208 -1.47 23.02 -1.49
CA GLU A 208 -0.76 23.08 -2.77
C GLU A 208 -1.13 21.91 -3.66
N GLU A 209 -1.18 20.70 -3.09
CA GLU A 209 -1.61 19.49 -3.82
C GLU A 209 -3.08 19.56 -4.26
N LYS A 210 -3.99 20.05 -3.41
CA LYS A 210 -5.40 20.23 -3.78
C LYS A 210 -5.54 21.19 -4.95
N GLY A 211 -4.78 22.29 -4.97
CA GLY A 211 -4.76 23.25 -6.08
C GLY A 211 -4.29 22.60 -7.39
N THR A 212 -3.15 21.91 -7.37
CA THR A 212 -2.58 21.21 -8.53
C THR A 212 -3.46 20.04 -8.99
N ARG A 213 -4.05 19.29 -8.05
CA ARG A 213 -4.97 18.19 -8.34
C ARG A 213 -6.26 18.68 -8.99
N LYS A 214 -6.87 19.76 -8.46
CA LYS A 214 -8.10 20.34 -9.02
C LYS A 214 -7.90 20.77 -10.47
N ASN A 215 -6.78 21.43 -10.79
CA ASN A 215 -6.44 21.82 -12.14
C ASN A 215 -6.17 20.62 -13.06
N ARG A 216 -5.51 19.57 -12.53
CA ARG A 216 -5.23 18.32 -13.26
C ARG A 216 -6.50 17.50 -13.52
N VAL A 217 -7.41 17.42 -12.54
CA VAL A 217 -8.69 16.70 -12.67
C VAL A 217 -9.64 17.41 -13.62
N GLN A 218 -9.66 18.74 -13.66
CA GLN A 218 -10.49 19.49 -14.58
C GLN A 218 -10.05 19.35 -16.04
N GLY A 219 -8.72 19.38 -16.30
CA GLY A 219 -8.16 19.09 -17.64
C GLY A 219 -8.31 17.60 -18.04
N SER A 220 -8.31 16.68 -17.07
CA SER A 220 -8.36 15.24 -17.31
C SER A 220 -9.78 14.66 -17.42
N LYS A 221 -10.83 15.38 -16.96
CA LYS A 221 -12.20 14.83 -17.02
C LYS A 221 -12.64 14.53 -18.45
N GLN A 222 -12.36 15.41 -19.40
CA GLN A 222 -12.66 15.18 -20.82
C GLN A 222 -11.70 14.15 -21.46
N HIS A 223 -10.42 14.19 -21.10
CA HIS A 223 -9.44 13.20 -21.55
C HIS A 223 -9.75 11.82 -21.01
N ARG A 224 -10.13 11.70 -19.74
CA ARG A 224 -10.48 10.43 -19.06
C ARG A 224 -11.74 9.79 -19.59
N VAL A 225 -12.77 10.56 -19.96
CA VAL A 225 -13.97 10.02 -20.62
C VAL A 225 -13.62 9.43 -21.98
N LYS A 226 -12.79 10.11 -22.77
CA LYS A 226 -12.29 9.60 -24.07
C LYS A 226 -11.40 8.38 -23.88
N GLU A 227 -10.50 8.38 -22.91
CA GLU A 227 -9.58 7.29 -22.63
C GLU A 227 -10.32 6.05 -22.08
N ASN A 228 -11.25 6.21 -21.14
CA ASN A 228 -12.08 5.12 -20.65
C ASN A 228 -12.94 4.50 -21.76
N HIS A 229 -13.50 5.33 -22.66
CA HIS A 229 -14.25 4.84 -23.81
C HIS A 229 -13.34 4.04 -24.77
N ARG A 230 -12.11 4.51 -25.01
CA ARG A 230 -11.11 3.85 -25.83
C ARG A 230 -10.63 2.53 -25.23
N LEU A 231 -10.37 2.50 -23.92
CA LEU A 231 -10.01 1.30 -23.18
C LEU A 231 -11.16 0.29 -23.14
N GLN A 232 -12.39 0.74 -22.98
CA GLN A 232 -13.58 -0.12 -23.02
C GLN A 232 -13.78 -0.72 -24.39
N GLN A 233 -13.60 0.05 -25.48
CA GLN A 233 -13.63 -0.46 -26.84
C GLN A 233 -12.53 -1.49 -27.11
N ALA A 234 -11.29 -1.21 -26.65
CA ALA A 234 -10.17 -2.13 -26.78
C ALA A 234 -10.40 -3.43 -25.99
N PHE A 235 -10.95 -3.33 -24.78
CA PHE A 235 -11.35 -4.49 -23.97
C PHE A 235 -12.41 -5.32 -24.66
N ASN A 236 -13.49 -4.70 -25.17
CA ASN A 236 -14.56 -5.38 -25.87
C ASN A 236 -14.06 -6.07 -27.15
N LYS A 237 -13.17 -5.44 -27.89
CA LYS A 237 -12.54 -6.03 -29.09
C LYS A 237 -11.66 -7.24 -28.77
N ARG A 238 -10.88 -7.17 -27.65
CA ARG A 238 -10.10 -8.32 -27.16
C ARG A 238 -11.01 -9.45 -26.67
N LYS A 239 -12.05 -9.12 -25.91
CA LYS A 239 -13.05 -10.09 -25.43
C LYS A 239 -13.75 -10.83 -26.58
N ALA A 240 -14.14 -10.10 -27.64
CA ALA A 240 -14.72 -10.68 -28.82
C ALA A 240 -13.76 -11.68 -29.50
N LYS A 241 -12.48 -11.30 -29.71
CA LYS A 241 -11.46 -12.19 -30.29
C LYS A 241 -11.22 -13.46 -29.48
N VAL A 242 -11.16 -13.32 -28.13
CA VAL A 242 -11.01 -14.47 -27.23
C VAL A 242 -12.21 -15.39 -27.30
N LEU A 243 -13.43 -14.84 -27.34
CA LEU A 243 -14.66 -15.59 -27.43
C LEU A 243 -14.77 -16.35 -28.78
N GLU A 244 -14.35 -15.73 -29.86
CA GLU A 244 -14.33 -16.33 -31.19
C GLU A 244 -13.31 -17.48 -31.25
N LYS A 245 -12.10 -17.26 -30.71
CA LYS A 245 -11.09 -18.32 -30.61
C LYS A 245 -11.57 -19.49 -29.75
N TRP A 246 -12.25 -19.20 -28.65
CA TRP A 246 -12.85 -20.23 -27.79
C TRP A 246 -13.96 -21.01 -28.48
N LYS A 247 -14.90 -20.33 -29.20
CA LYS A 247 -15.94 -20.97 -29.97
C LYS A 247 -15.35 -21.91 -31.05
N LYS A 248 -14.32 -21.46 -31.77
CA LYS A 248 -13.63 -22.27 -32.78
C LYS A 248 -12.97 -23.51 -32.17
N MET A 249 -12.31 -23.35 -31.03
CA MET A 249 -11.69 -24.48 -30.31
C MET A 249 -12.74 -25.50 -29.83
N MET A 250 -13.86 -25.01 -29.29
CA MET A 250 -14.95 -25.89 -28.82
C MET A 250 -15.64 -26.61 -29.96
N SER A 251 -15.82 -25.99 -31.13
CA SER A 251 -16.37 -26.67 -32.32
C SER A 251 -15.44 -27.76 -32.85
N GLN A 252 -14.12 -27.49 -32.90
CA GLN A 252 -13.11 -28.48 -33.29
C GLN A 252 -13.06 -29.68 -32.32
N ARG A 253 -13.19 -29.39 -31.00
CA ARG A 253 -13.26 -30.45 -29.98
C ARG A 253 -14.51 -31.30 -30.11
N LYS A 254 -15.66 -30.68 -30.40
CA LYS A 254 -16.93 -31.40 -30.65
C LYS A 254 -16.85 -32.28 -31.87
N GLN A 255 -16.23 -31.82 -32.96
CA GLN A 255 -16.01 -32.56 -34.18
C GLN A 255 -15.05 -33.74 -33.97
N LYS A 256 -13.96 -33.59 -33.24
CA LYS A 256 -13.06 -34.70 -32.87
C LYS A 256 -13.77 -35.76 -32.03
N LEU A 257 -14.63 -35.37 -31.10
CA LEU A 257 -15.39 -36.29 -30.25
C LEU A 257 -16.46 -37.06 -31.03
N SER A 258 -17.04 -36.45 -32.08
CA SER A 258 -18.01 -37.14 -32.96
C SER A 258 -17.35 -38.20 -33.88
N LEU A 259 -16.07 -37.98 -34.25
CA LEU A 259 -15.29 -38.94 -35.06
C LEU A 259 -14.70 -40.10 -34.22
N GLN A 260 -14.73 -40.01 -32.90
CA GLN A 260 -14.23 -41.05 -31.97
C GLN A 260 -15.34 -41.95 -31.42
N LYS A 261 -16.61 -41.78 -31.83
CA LYS A 261 -17.67 -42.73 -31.45
C LYS A 261 -17.45 -44.04 -32.22
N PRO A 262 -17.24 -45.19 -31.56
CA PRO A 262 -17.18 -46.46 -32.22
C PRO A 262 -18.55 -46.76 -32.87
N THR A 263 -18.54 -47.09 -34.14
CA THR A 263 -19.68 -47.72 -34.81
C THR A 263 -19.85 -49.12 -34.21
N HIS A 264 -20.71 -49.25 -33.23
CA HIS A 264 -21.28 -50.55 -32.90
C HIS A 264 -22.22 -50.94 -34.06
N GLN A 265 -21.70 -51.70 -34.95
CA GLN A 265 -22.54 -52.54 -35.88
C GLN A 265 -22.86 -53.81 -35.11
N SER A 266 -24.15 -54.06 -35.08
CA SER A 266 -24.85 -55.31 -34.70
C SER A 266 -24.28 -56.57 -35.34
#